data_1ac2ee453a340843368a0b51cbc052ee
#
_entry.id   1ac2ee453a340843368a0b51cbc052ee
#
_cell.length_a   1.000
_cell.length_b   1.000
_cell.length_c   1.000
_cell.angle_alpha   90.00
_cell.angle_beta   90.00
_cell.angle_gamma   90.00
#
_symmetry.space_group_name_H-M   'P 1'
#
loop_
_entity.id
_entity.type
_entity.pdbx_description
1 polymer ?
#
loop_
_entity_poly.entity_id
_entity_poly.type
_entity_poly.pdbx_seq_one_letter_code
_entity_poly.pdbx_strand_id
1 'polypeptide(L)'
;QQVKLDSFLWQGTYVVEKSCMRYRMKFIYPYNPFVRDAVTGYIDLPTNPLLKEMGWQLVGSLILILLLIFCLIYQVRTILKQYKLDELRKGFVNTMIHELKRPVQTLKMCVAFLNNKRMRKDEQMMDEVVKDSMFELDNLSAYLVKVREMTRADDEQTPLSVRLFNLSETLEKLLRLTVIPVDKHVRFETQLTPEQLWVAADSVHLTNSISNLVENAIKYSGNEVCIRISASLTEGKLVIQVADNGFGISPQDQLHIFDKFYRSEQVIDRSLPGIGLGLSYVKLMVEAHGGTVGVESILGKGSVFTLEIPQSK
;
A
#
# COMPACT_ATOMS: atom_id res chain seq x y z
N GLN A 1 51.49 42.69 2.16
CA GLN A 1 51.42 42.60 3.65
C GLN A 1 52.42 43.62 4.16
N GLN A 2 51.91 44.75 4.64
CA GLN A 2 52.78 45.80 5.26
C GLN A 2 53.06 45.30 6.69
N VAL A 3 54.32 44.91 6.88
CA VAL A 3 54.89 44.82 8.23
C VAL A 3 55.10 46.28 8.67
N LYS A 4 54.23 46.78 9.54
CA LYS A 4 54.52 48.03 10.25
C LYS A 4 55.62 47.70 11.25
N LEU A 5 56.87 47.99 10.83
CA LEU A 5 57.95 48.24 11.76
C LEU A 5 57.67 49.61 12.33
N ASP A 6 57.17 49.72 13.55
CA ASP A 6 57.13 50.97 14.24
C ASP A 6 58.55 51.45 14.41
N SER A 7 58.76 52.70 13.98
CA SER A 7 60.04 53.37 13.90
C SER A 7 60.87 53.23 15.16
N PHE A 8 62.09 52.77 14.98
CA PHE A 8 63.13 52.81 16.00
C PHE A 8 63.31 54.22 16.50
N LEU A 9 62.72 54.59 17.60
CA LEU A 9 63.12 55.74 18.40
C LEU A 9 64.17 55.27 19.36
N TRP A 10 65.39 55.75 19.13
CA TRP A 10 66.59 55.55 19.98
C TRP A 10 66.50 56.22 21.33
N GLN A 11 65.38 56.07 22.07
CA GLN A 11 65.27 56.48 23.48
C GLN A 11 64.41 55.47 24.19
N GLY A 12 65.01 54.71 25.09
CA GLY A 12 64.52 53.57 25.81
C GLY A 12 63.28 53.73 26.69
N THR A 13 62.14 53.95 26.11
CA THR A 13 60.84 53.81 26.81
C THR A 13 59.92 53.02 25.98
N TYR A 14 59.79 51.76 26.36
CA TYR A 14 58.78 50.85 25.76
C TYR A 14 57.42 51.15 26.35
N VAL A 15 56.52 51.69 25.56
CA VAL A 15 55.13 51.73 25.89
C VAL A 15 54.50 50.36 25.44
N VAL A 16 54.31 49.44 26.38
CA VAL A 16 53.56 48.27 26.11
C VAL A 16 52.10 48.66 26.26
N GLU A 17 51.47 48.95 25.14
CA GLU A 17 50.03 49.05 25.09
C GLU A 17 49.39 47.67 25.42
N LYS A 18 48.72 47.60 26.56
CA LYS A 18 47.93 46.45 26.95
C LYS A 18 46.68 46.34 26.06
N SER A 19 46.85 45.99 24.82
CA SER A 19 45.68 45.58 24.02
C SER A 19 45.54 44.05 24.03
N CYS A 20 44.35 43.64 24.22
CA CYS A 20 43.86 42.28 24.43
C CYS A 20 44.62 41.21 23.65
N MET A 21 45.40 40.41 24.33
CA MET A 21 46.34 39.42 23.79
C MET A 21 45.61 38.13 23.37
N ARG A 22 44.76 38.13 22.40
CA ARG A 22 44.16 36.80 22.06
C ARG A 22 44.83 36.05 20.91
N TYR A 23 45.59 36.69 20.04
CA TYR A 23 46.17 35.99 18.88
C TYR A 23 47.40 36.68 18.31
N ARG A 24 48.41 36.98 19.13
CA ARG A 24 49.69 37.55 18.67
C ARG A 24 50.76 36.48 18.63
N MET A 25 51.37 36.27 17.48
CA MET A 25 52.64 35.55 17.42
C MET A 25 53.76 36.49 17.81
N LYS A 26 54.53 36.12 18.83
CA LYS A 26 55.71 36.82 19.28
C LYS A 26 56.92 36.16 18.65
N PHE A 27 57.75 36.93 17.98
CA PHE A 27 59.07 36.45 17.55
C PHE A 27 60.15 37.33 18.16
N ILE A 28 61.25 36.74 18.53
CA ILE A 28 62.43 37.41 19.14
C ILE A 28 63.57 37.16 18.23
N TYR A 29 64.16 38.26 17.73
CA TYR A 29 65.33 38.20 16.89
C TYR A 29 66.54 38.84 17.67
N PRO A 30 67.50 38.01 18.13
CA PRO A 30 68.74 38.56 18.76
C PRO A 30 69.61 39.17 17.73
N TYR A 31 69.85 40.48 17.82
CA TYR A 31 70.75 41.16 16.86
C TYR A 31 72.16 41.39 17.41
N ASN A 32 72.33 41.26 18.74
CA ASN A 32 73.67 41.33 19.35
C ASN A 32 73.82 40.26 20.42
N PRO A 33 74.54 39.15 20.11
CA PRO A 33 74.68 38.04 21.06
C PRO A 33 75.54 38.37 22.28
N PHE A 34 76.34 39.46 22.20
CA PHE A 34 77.20 39.83 23.31
C PHE A 34 76.54 40.73 24.35
N VAL A 35 75.48 41.43 24.03
CA VAL A 35 74.75 42.34 24.90
C VAL A 35 73.40 41.88 25.28
N ARG A 36 72.94 40.69 24.83
CA ARG A 36 71.60 40.15 25.00
C ARG A 36 70.47 41.05 24.48
N ASP A 37 70.78 41.93 23.55
CA ASP A 37 69.77 42.76 22.93
C ASP A 37 68.99 41.92 21.87
N ALA A 38 67.67 42.01 21.97
CA ALA A 38 66.81 41.30 21.01
C ALA A 38 65.63 42.20 20.62
N VAL A 39 65.25 42.11 19.36
CA VAL A 39 64.07 42.78 18.84
C VAL A 39 62.90 41.83 18.99
N THR A 40 61.87 42.26 19.68
CA THR A 40 60.64 41.48 19.83
C THR A 40 59.58 42.07 18.90
N GLY A 41 59.14 41.27 17.94
CA GLY A 41 58.05 41.62 17.04
C GLY A 41 56.80 40.89 17.40
N TYR A 42 55.66 41.51 17.17
CA TYR A 42 54.34 40.92 17.31
C TYR A 42 53.61 40.99 15.95
N ILE A 43 53.06 39.88 15.52
CA ILE A 43 52.23 39.83 14.31
C ILE A 43 50.80 39.55 14.74
N ASP A 44 49.90 40.46 14.42
CA ASP A 44 48.48 40.24 14.60
C ASP A 44 47.95 39.33 13.45
N LEU A 45 47.50 38.18 13.78
CA LEU A 45 46.84 37.28 12.80
C LEU A 45 45.41 37.80 12.54
N PRO A 46 45.07 38.19 11.30
CA PRO A 46 43.71 38.64 10.97
C PRO A 46 42.76 37.45 10.94
N THR A 47 42.34 36.96 12.12
CA THR A 47 41.47 35.82 12.22
C THR A 47 40.00 36.13 11.87
N ASN A 48 39.57 37.38 12.13
CA ASN A 48 38.15 37.74 11.92
C ASN A 48 37.74 37.87 10.44
N PRO A 49 38.51 38.46 9.49
CA PRO A 49 38.07 38.48 8.09
C PRO A 49 38.11 37.11 7.45
N LEU A 50 39.10 36.26 7.78
CA LEU A 50 39.20 34.90 7.25
C LEU A 50 38.02 34.03 7.70
N LEU A 51 37.66 34.10 8.98
CA LEU A 51 36.49 33.36 9.50
C LEU A 51 35.17 33.87 8.90
N LYS A 52 35.07 35.17 8.59
CA LYS A 52 33.88 35.74 7.98
C LYS A 52 33.73 35.36 6.51
N GLU A 53 34.81 35.32 5.75
CA GLU A 53 34.81 34.85 4.34
C GLU A 53 34.60 33.33 4.25
N MET A 54 35.22 32.54 5.13
CA MET A 54 35.04 31.09 5.17
C MET A 54 33.66 30.70 5.72
N GLY A 55 33.00 31.56 6.51
CA GLY A 55 31.71 31.29 7.11
C GLY A 55 30.62 30.96 6.07
N TRP A 56 30.55 31.72 4.98
CA TRP A 56 29.60 31.46 3.88
C TRP A 56 29.86 30.15 3.13
N GLN A 57 31.14 29.77 2.98
CA GLN A 57 31.52 28.50 2.35
C GLN A 57 31.16 27.33 3.27
N LEU A 58 31.33 27.45 4.58
CA LEU A 58 30.93 26.43 5.55
C LEU A 58 29.41 26.27 5.61
N VAL A 59 28.66 27.36 5.60
CA VAL A 59 27.19 27.31 5.55
C VAL A 59 26.73 26.67 4.23
N GLY A 60 27.29 27.05 3.11
CA GLY A 60 26.99 26.47 1.81
C GLY A 60 27.28 24.97 1.75
N SER A 61 28.45 24.55 2.27
CA SER A 61 28.80 23.12 2.32
C SER A 61 27.87 22.31 3.26
N LEU A 62 27.47 22.90 4.39
CA LEU A 62 26.52 22.27 5.31
C LEU A 62 25.17 22.07 4.66
N ILE A 63 24.65 23.09 3.95
CA ILE A 63 23.38 22.99 3.22
C ILE A 63 23.47 21.88 2.16
N LEU A 64 24.57 21.82 1.42
CA LEU A 64 24.77 20.81 0.38
C LEU A 64 24.83 19.40 0.97
N ILE A 65 25.50 19.21 2.11
CA ILE A 65 25.56 17.93 2.83
C ILE A 65 24.13 17.51 3.30
N LEU A 66 23.37 18.44 3.88
CA LEU A 66 22.00 18.16 4.31
C LEU A 66 21.10 17.78 3.12
N LEU A 67 21.26 18.45 1.98
CA LEU A 67 20.53 18.14 0.76
C LEU A 67 20.91 16.75 0.22
N LEU A 68 22.20 16.39 0.23
CA LEU A 68 22.65 15.06 -0.15
C LEU A 68 22.09 13.98 0.77
N ILE A 69 22.11 14.20 2.08
CA ILE A 69 21.53 13.25 3.05
C ILE A 69 20.03 13.10 2.81
N PHE A 70 19.31 14.20 2.60
CA PHE A 70 17.88 14.18 2.28
C PHE A 70 17.61 13.39 0.99
N CYS A 71 18.38 13.64 -0.07
CA CYS A 71 18.25 12.93 -1.34
C CYS A 71 18.53 11.43 -1.17
N LEU A 72 19.54 11.07 -0.39
CA LEU A 72 19.89 9.68 -0.11
C LEU A 72 18.79 8.97 0.68
N ILE A 73 18.24 9.61 1.72
CA ILE A 73 17.10 9.08 2.47
C ILE A 73 15.88 8.87 1.57
N TYR A 74 15.61 9.85 0.69
CA TYR A 74 14.50 9.75 -0.27
C TYR A 74 14.71 8.59 -1.25
N GLN A 75 15.92 8.42 -1.80
CA GLN A 75 16.25 7.31 -2.69
C GLN A 75 16.10 5.95 -1.99
N VAL A 76 16.64 5.81 -0.77
CA VAL A 76 16.52 4.56 -0.01
C VAL A 76 15.06 4.21 0.25
N ARG A 77 14.24 5.19 0.67
CA ARG A 77 12.80 4.96 0.87
C ARG A 77 12.09 4.53 -0.43
N THR A 78 12.45 5.14 -1.54
CA THR A 78 11.87 4.79 -2.86
C THR A 78 12.27 3.38 -3.27
N ILE A 79 13.53 2.99 -3.12
CA ILE A 79 14.03 1.64 -3.42
C ILE A 79 13.35 0.60 -2.52
N LEU A 80 13.21 0.86 -1.22
CA LEU A 80 12.52 -0.05 -0.29
C LEU A 80 11.04 -0.23 -0.67
N LYS A 81 10.38 0.85 -1.08
CA LYS A 81 9.00 0.78 -1.57
C LYS A 81 8.89 -0.04 -2.85
N GLN A 82 9.81 0.14 -3.81
CA GLN A 82 9.86 -0.64 -5.04
C GLN A 82 10.14 -2.12 -4.75
N TYR A 83 11.09 -2.42 -3.87
CA TYR A 83 11.41 -3.77 -3.47
C TYR A 83 10.20 -4.50 -2.87
N LYS A 84 9.46 -3.84 -1.96
CA LYS A 84 8.24 -4.39 -1.36
C LYS A 84 7.15 -4.66 -2.41
N LEU A 85 6.99 -3.75 -3.39
CA LEU A 85 6.06 -3.95 -4.51
C LEU A 85 6.46 -5.13 -5.41
N ASP A 86 7.75 -5.30 -5.67
CA ASP A 86 8.28 -6.42 -6.47
C ASP A 86 8.09 -7.76 -5.75
N GLU A 87 8.29 -7.81 -4.44
CA GLU A 87 8.06 -8.99 -3.62
C GLU A 87 6.57 -9.38 -3.63
N LEU A 88 5.68 -8.41 -3.43
CA LEU A 88 4.23 -8.61 -3.55
C LEU A 88 3.83 -9.10 -4.95
N ARG A 89 4.42 -8.54 -6.00
CA ARG A 89 4.20 -8.98 -7.40
C ARG A 89 4.65 -10.42 -7.63
N LYS A 90 5.82 -10.81 -7.13
CA LYS A 90 6.31 -12.19 -7.23
C LYS A 90 5.42 -13.17 -6.47
N GLY A 91 5.04 -12.82 -5.24
CA GLY A 91 4.08 -13.59 -4.45
C GLY A 91 2.75 -13.76 -5.15
N PHE A 92 2.23 -12.68 -5.75
CA PHE A 92 1.03 -12.70 -6.56
C PHE A 92 1.12 -13.66 -7.75
N VAL A 93 2.19 -13.56 -8.58
CA VAL A 93 2.36 -14.43 -9.76
C VAL A 93 2.41 -15.89 -9.34
N ASN A 94 3.14 -16.22 -8.30
CA ASN A 94 3.22 -17.59 -7.79
C ASN A 94 1.86 -18.10 -7.30
N THR A 95 1.13 -17.30 -6.52
CA THR A 95 -0.22 -17.65 -6.07
C THR A 95 -1.18 -17.79 -7.23
N MET A 96 -1.13 -16.87 -8.21
CA MET A 96 -1.94 -16.92 -9.42
C MET A 96 -1.71 -18.22 -10.21
N ILE A 97 -0.44 -18.62 -10.39
CA ILE A 97 -0.10 -19.89 -11.04
C ILE A 97 -0.70 -21.08 -10.27
N HIS A 98 -0.62 -21.06 -8.95
CA HIS A 98 -1.20 -22.11 -8.11
C HIS A 98 -2.73 -22.16 -8.19
N GLU A 99 -3.39 -21.02 -8.13
CA GLU A 99 -4.86 -20.94 -8.22
C GLU A 99 -5.38 -21.26 -9.63
N LEU A 100 -4.61 -20.95 -10.70
CA LEU A 100 -4.94 -21.37 -12.06
C LEU A 100 -4.69 -22.86 -12.30
N LYS A 101 -3.69 -23.43 -11.65
CA LYS A 101 -3.36 -24.87 -11.81
C LYS A 101 -4.52 -25.77 -11.35
N ARG A 102 -5.25 -25.37 -10.32
CA ARG A 102 -6.36 -26.15 -9.74
C ARG A 102 -7.51 -26.35 -10.74
N PRO A 103 -8.18 -25.31 -11.28
CA PRO A 103 -9.24 -25.48 -12.26
C PRO A 103 -8.76 -26.17 -13.55
N VAL A 104 -7.52 -25.89 -13.98
CA VAL A 104 -6.93 -26.57 -15.14
C VAL A 104 -6.74 -28.07 -14.88
N GLN A 105 -6.35 -28.48 -13.67
CA GLN A 105 -6.26 -29.88 -13.30
C GLN A 105 -7.64 -30.56 -13.25
N THR A 106 -8.64 -29.90 -12.70
CA THR A 106 -10.03 -30.40 -12.67
C THR A 106 -10.55 -30.58 -14.10
N LEU A 107 -10.38 -29.56 -14.97
CA LEU A 107 -10.75 -29.66 -16.39
C LEU A 107 -10.02 -30.81 -17.10
N LYS A 108 -8.72 -31.00 -16.83
CA LYS A 108 -7.97 -32.11 -17.40
C LYS A 108 -8.53 -33.47 -16.95
N MET A 109 -8.97 -33.59 -15.69
CA MET A 109 -9.61 -34.79 -15.18
C MET A 109 -10.97 -35.02 -15.84
N CYS A 110 -11.78 -33.95 -15.99
CA CYS A 110 -13.07 -34.02 -16.69
C CYS A 110 -12.90 -34.48 -18.15
N VAL A 111 -11.93 -33.91 -18.87
CA VAL A 111 -11.63 -34.33 -20.25
C VAL A 111 -11.13 -35.78 -20.32
N ALA A 112 -10.30 -36.20 -19.38
CA ALA A 112 -9.83 -37.59 -19.30
C ALA A 112 -11.00 -38.55 -19.04
N PHE A 113 -11.96 -38.16 -18.20
CA PHE A 113 -13.18 -38.89 -17.94
C PHE A 113 -14.03 -39.01 -19.21
N LEU A 114 -14.27 -37.90 -19.92
CA LEU A 114 -14.99 -37.86 -21.17
C LEU A 114 -14.35 -38.72 -22.28
N ASN A 115 -13.05 -38.93 -22.22
CA ASN A 115 -12.32 -39.77 -23.19
C ASN A 115 -12.35 -41.26 -22.83
N ASN A 116 -12.84 -41.65 -21.68
CA ASN A 116 -12.94 -43.05 -21.26
C ASN A 116 -14.21 -43.72 -21.77
N LYS A 117 -14.09 -44.64 -22.70
CA LYS A 117 -15.21 -45.34 -23.37
C LYS A 117 -16.12 -46.11 -22.38
N ARG A 118 -15.63 -46.56 -21.22
CA ARG A 118 -16.42 -47.27 -20.23
C ARG A 118 -17.27 -46.32 -19.41
N MET A 119 -16.77 -45.13 -19.08
CA MET A 119 -17.46 -44.13 -18.26
C MET A 119 -18.51 -43.33 -19.07
N ARG A 120 -18.35 -43.22 -20.40
CA ARG A 120 -19.36 -42.63 -21.30
C ARG A 120 -20.75 -43.29 -21.29
N LYS A 121 -20.87 -44.45 -20.71
CA LYS A 121 -22.14 -45.19 -20.71
C LYS A 121 -23.07 -44.76 -19.57
N ASP A 122 -22.56 -44.02 -18.61
CA ASP A 122 -23.31 -43.46 -17.48
C ASP A 122 -23.71 -42.01 -17.81
N GLU A 123 -24.96 -41.85 -18.22
CA GLU A 123 -25.48 -40.55 -18.67
C GLU A 123 -25.58 -39.54 -17.52
N GLN A 124 -25.90 -39.97 -16.31
CA GLN A 124 -25.96 -39.08 -15.14
C GLN A 124 -24.55 -38.55 -14.76
N MET A 125 -23.58 -39.45 -14.76
CA MET A 125 -22.18 -39.09 -14.47
C MET A 125 -21.55 -38.19 -15.57
N MET A 126 -21.99 -38.36 -16.80
CA MET A 126 -21.60 -37.48 -17.93
C MET A 126 -22.15 -36.07 -17.75
N ASP A 127 -23.43 -35.93 -17.42
CA ASP A 127 -24.05 -34.63 -17.17
C ASP A 127 -23.37 -33.88 -15.99
N GLU A 128 -23.04 -34.62 -14.92
CA GLU A 128 -22.34 -34.06 -13.77
C GLU A 128 -20.94 -33.54 -14.14
N VAL A 129 -20.15 -34.34 -14.88
CA VAL A 129 -18.80 -33.93 -15.34
C VAL A 129 -18.86 -32.75 -16.30
N VAL A 130 -19.86 -32.70 -17.19
CA VAL A 130 -20.04 -31.54 -18.09
C VAL A 130 -20.39 -30.30 -17.28
N LYS A 131 -21.28 -30.41 -16.31
CA LYS A 131 -21.70 -29.32 -15.44
C LYS A 131 -20.53 -28.79 -14.61
N ASP A 132 -19.72 -29.67 -14.03
CA ASP A 132 -18.51 -29.31 -13.27
C ASP A 132 -17.47 -28.64 -14.18
N SER A 133 -17.30 -29.14 -15.42
CA SER A 133 -16.41 -28.53 -16.40
C SER A 133 -16.83 -27.12 -16.78
N MET A 134 -18.13 -26.89 -17.00
CA MET A 134 -18.69 -25.58 -17.30
C MET A 134 -18.48 -24.61 -16.11
N PHE A 135 -18.74 -25.08 -14.90
CA PHE A 135 -18.53 -24.31 -13.69
C PHE A 135 -17.07 -23.87 -13.51
N GLU A 136 -16.12 -24.78 -13.73
CA GLU A 136 -14.69 -24.44 -13.64
C GLU A 136 -14.22 -23.50 -14.76
N LEU A 137 -14.80 -23.59 -15.95
CA LEU A 137 -14.54 -22.63 -17.04
C LEU A 137 -15.06 -21.24 -16.72
N ASP A 138 -16.26 -21.14 -16.15
CA ASP A 138 -16.86 -19.87 -15.72
C ASP A 138 -16.03 -19.23 -14.61
N ASN A 139 -15.58 -20.00 -13.63
CA ASN A 139 -14.68 -19.56 -12.58
C ASN A 139 -13.35 -19.03 -13.15
N LEU A 140 -12.75 -19.77 -14.10
CA LEU A 140 -11.51 -19.36 -14.76
C LEU A 140 -11.70 -18.05 -15.54
N SER A 141 -12.83 -17.91 -16.25
CA SER A 141 -13.16 -16.70 -16.99
C SER A 141 -13.32 -15.49 -16.06
N ALA A 142 -14.08 -15.64 -14.98
CA ALA A 142 -14.24 -14.59 -13.97
C ALA A 142 -12.88 -14.19 -13.33
N TYR A 143 -12.01 -15.16 -13.14
CA TYR A 143 -10.67 -14.96 -12.63
C TYR A 143 -9.79 -14.13 -13.59
N LEU A 144 -9.81 -14.45 -14.89
CA LEU A 144 -9.07 -13.72 -15.91
C LEU A 144 -9.57 -12.26 -16.03
N VAL A 145 -10.88 -12.03 -15.91
CA VAL A 145 -11.46 -10.68 -15.88
C VAL A 145 -10.91 -9.90 -14.68
N LYS A 146 -10.92 -10.49 -13.48
CA LYS A 146 -10.35 -9.84 -12.28
C LYS A 146 -8.88 -9.47 -12.46
N VAL A 147 -8.07 -10.36 -13.02
CA VAL A 147 -6.65 -10.11 -13.31
C VAL A 147 -6.49 -8.99 -14.31
N ARG A 148 -7.27 -8.99 -15.41
CA ARG A 148 -7.21 -7.96 -16.44
C ARG A 148 -7.54 -6.58 -15.89
N GLU A 149 -8.62 -6.43 -15.13
CA GLU A 149 -9.00 -5.15 -14.55
C GLU A 149 -7.93 -4.62 -13.55
N MET A 150 -7.25 -5.52 -12.83
CA MET A 150 -6.19 -5.13 -11.90
C MET A 150 -4.84 -4.80 -12.55
N THR A 151 -4.60 -5.29 -13.77
CA THR A 151 -3.37 -5.01 -14.53
C THR A 151 -3.51 -3.80 -15.45
N ARG A 152 -4.70 -3.24 -15.60
CA ARG A 152 -4.89 -1.95 -16.27
C ARG A 152 -4.07 -0.88 -15.55
N ALA A 153 -3.47 0.02 -16.34
CA ALA A 153 -2.73 1.14 -15.79
C ALA A 153 -3.67 2.01 -14.91
N ASP A 154 -3.15 2.51 -13.80
CA ASP A 154 -3.94 3.31 -12.83
C ASP A 154 -4.51 4.60 -13.46
N ASP A 155 -4.05 5.01 -14.64
CA ASP A 155 -4.52 6.18 -15.40
C ASP A 155 -5.71 5.90 -16.35
N GLU A 156 -6.03 4.64 -16.64
CA GLU A 156 -7.19 4.31 -17.47
C GLU A 156 -8.44 4.17 -16.59
N GLN A 157 -9.35 5.15 -16.70
CA GLN A 157 -10.66 5.04 -16.07
C GLN A 157 -11.37 3.78 -16.55
N THR A 158 -11.77 2.92 -15.63
CA THR A 158 -12.58 1.74 -15.96
C THR A 158 -13.92 2.22 -16.52
N PRO A 159 -14.26 1.92 -17.79
CA PRO A 159 -15.53 2.36 -18.35
C PRO A 159 -16.67 1.63 -17.65
N LEU A 160 -17.49 2.38 -16.92
CA LEU A 160 -18.66 1.87 -16.22
C LEU A 160 -19.91 1.95 -17.11
N SER A 161 -20.72 0.91 -17.12
CA SER A 161 -22.05 0.91 -17.72
C SER A 161 -23.11 1.15 -16.64
N VAL A 162 -23.18 2.39 -16.16
CA VAL A 162 -24.12 2.77 -15.11
C VAL A 162 -25.55 2.69 -15.63
N ARG A 163 -26.42 1.91 -14.95
CA ARG A 163 -27.83 1.73 -15.28
C ARG A 163 -28.65 1.63 -13.99
N LEU A 164 -29.90 1.99 -14.05
CA LEU A 164 -30.83 1.75 -12.96
C LEU A 164 -31.22 0.27 -12.93
N PHE A 165 -31.04 -0.40 -11.79
CA PHE A 165 -31.40 -1.81 -11.60
C PHE A 165 -31.88 -2.07 -10.17
N ASN A 166 -32.58 -3.19 -9.98
CA ASN A 166 -33.06 -3.63 -8.67
C ASN A 166 -31.95 -4.38 -7.93
N LEU A 167 -31.35 -3.73 -6.91
CA LEU A 167 -30.30 -4.33 -6.09
C LEU A 167 -30.83 -5.49 -5.24
N SER A 168 -32.11 -5.41 -4.79
CA SER A 168 -32.72 -6.45 -3.95
C SER A 168 -32.77 -7.79 -4.67
N GLU A 169 -33.26 -7.82 -5.90
CA GLU A 169 -33.30 -9.02 -6.74
C GLU A 169 -31.90 -9.54 -7.08
N THR A 170 -31.00 -8.62 -7.37
CA THR A 170 -29.60 -8.95 -7.71
C THR A 170 -28.89 -9.61 -6.52
N LEU A 171 -29.11 -9.07 -5.31
CA LEU A 171 -28.54 -9.60 -4.08
C LEU A 171 -29.13 -10.97 -3.72
N GLU A 172 -30.44 -11.14 -3.84
CA GLU A 172 -31.09 -12.44 -3.62
C GLU A 172 -30.52 -13.51 -4.56
N LYS A 173 -30.36 -13.17 -5.85
CA LYS A 173 -29.77 -14.08 -6.83
C LYS A 173 -28.32 -14.42 -6.49
N LEU A 174 -27.51 -13.41 -6.10
CA LEU A 174 -26.12 -13.60 -5.72
C LEU A 174 -26.00 -14.55 -4.52
N LEU A 175 -26.79 -14.35 -3.46
CA LEU A 175 -26.73 -15.18 -2.26
C LEU A 175 -27.19 -16.61 -2.53
N ARG A 176 -28.21 -16.80 -3.39
CA ARG A 176 -28.70 -18.12 -3.82
C ARG A 176 -27.65 -18.89 -4.63
N LEU A 177 -26.82 -18.19 -5.41
CA LEU A 177 -25.77 -18.80 -6.25
C LEU A 177 -24.42 -18.91 -5.53
N THR A 178 -24.29 -18.36 -4.32
CA THR A 178 -23.05 -18.42 -3.56
C THR A 178 -22.72 -19.86 -3.17
N VAL A 179 -21.52 -20.30 -3.54
CA VAL A 179 -21.03 -21.65 -3.21
C VAL A 179 -20.58 -21.68 -1.75
N ILE A 180 -21.23 -22.56 -0.98
CA ILE A 180 -20.90 -22.76 0.43
C ILE A 180 -20.04 -24.03 0.55
N PRO A 181 -18.83 -23.96 1.13
CA PRO A 181 -18.02 -25.14 1.41
C PRO A 181 -18.75 -26.13 2.33
N VAL A 182 -18.57 -27.42 2.10
CA VAL A 182 -19.28 -28.50 2.80
C VAL A 182 -19.05 -28.49 4.33
N ASP A 183 -17.90 -27.97 4.75
CA ASP A 183 -17.48 -27.86 6.15
C ASP A 183 -17.97 -26.59 6.85
N LYS A 184 -18.80 -25.75 6.16
CA LYS A 184 -19.29 -24.48 6.72
C LYS A 184 -20.81 -24.41 6.75
N HIS A 185 -21.32 -23.86 7.84
CA HIS A 185 -22.73 -23.51 8.01
C HIS A 185 -22.87 -21.99 7.89
N VAL A 186 -23.40 -21.54 6.76
CA VAL A 186 -23.52 -20.10 6.46
C VAL A 186 -24.96 -19.64 6.62
N ARG A 187 -25.14 -18.62 7.46
CA ARG A 187 -26.44 -17.93 7.63
C ARG A 187 -26.32 -16.54 7.04
N PHE A 188 -27.19 -16.20 6.10
CA PHE A 188 -27.34 -14.88 5.53
C PHE A 188 -28.49 -14.12 6.21
N GLU A 189 -28.24 -12.86 6.58
CA GLU A 189 -29.23 -11.90 7.06
C GLU A 189 -29.18 -10.69 6.14
N THR A 190 -30.32 -10.35 5.50
CA THR A 190 -30.42 -9.20 4.60
C THR A 190 -31.37 -8.16 5.18
N GLN A 191 -30.94 -6.89 5.14
CA GLN A 191 -31.73 -5.73 5.58
C GLN A 191 -31.61 -4.62 4.55
N LEU A 192 -32.66 -4.45 3.74
CA LEU A 192 -32.69 -3.45 2.68
C LEU A 192 -33.73 -2.38 2.99
N THR A 193 -33.38 -1.12 2.76
CA THR A 193 -34.25 0.02 3.01
C THR A 193 -34.21 1.00 1.84
N PRO A 194 -35.27 1.07 1.01
CA PRO A 194 -36.51 0.29 1.04
C PRO A 194 -36.31 -1.20 0.67
N GLU A 195 -37.28 -2.07 0.95
CA GLU A 195 -37.21 -3.50 0.65
C GLU A 195 -36.91 -3.79 -0.84
N GLN A 196 -37.52 -3.00 -1.73
CA GLN A 196 -37.16 -2.98 -3.15
C GLN A 196 -36.26 -1.76 -3.42
N LEU A 197 -34.97 -2.00 -3.48
CA LEU A 197 -33.96 -0.96 -3.60
C LEU A 197 -33.46 -0.85 -5.04
N TRP A 198 -33.85 0.26 -5.71
CA TRP A 198 -33.38 0.58 -7.06
C TRP A 198 -32.18 1.52 -6.97
N VAL A 199 -31.11 1.20 -7.68
CA VAL A 199 -29.84 1.93 -7.62
C VAL A 199 -29.26 2.17 -9.01
N ALA A 200 -28.59 3.32 -9.19
CA ALA A 200 -27.85 3.64 -10.41
C ALA A 200 -26.39 3.28 -10.25
N ALA A 201 -25.96 2.17 -10.84
CA ALA A 201 -24.58 1.72 -10.82
C ALA A 201 -24.32 0.76 -12.00
N ASP A 202 -23.06 0.36 -12.18
CA ASP A 202 -22.75 -0.79 -13.01
C ASP A 202 -23.09 -2.07 -12.25
N SER A 203 -24.17 -2.73 -12.68
CA SER A 203 -24.72 -3.89 -12.00
C SER A 203 -23.72 -5.05 -11.91
N VAL A 204 -22.88 -5.24 -12.92
CA VAL A 204 -21.89 -6.32 -12.96
C VAL A 204 -20.78 -6.06 -11.95
N HIS A 205 -20.20 -4.86 -11.99
CA HIS A 205 -19.10 -4.49 -11.10
C HIS A 205 -19.54 -4.37 -9.65
N LEU A 206 -20.74 -3.84 -9.38
CA LEU A 206 -21.26 -3.76 -8.02
C LEU A 206 -21.58 -5.16 -7.45
N THR A 207 -22.22 -6.03 -8.23
CA THR A 207 -22.50 -7.41 -7.82
C THR A 207 -21.20 -8.18 -7.55
N ASN A 208 -20.20 -8.05 -8.41
CA ASN A 208 -18.89 -8.68 -8.20
C ASN A 208 -18.18 -8.13 -6.95
N SER A 209 -18.35 -6.83 -6.63
CA SER A 209 -17.80 -6.24 -5.41
C SER A 209 -18.45 -6.85 -4.16
N ILE A 210 -19.78 -6.97 -4.13
CA ILE A 210 -20.50 -7.62 -3.03
C ILE A 210 -20.14 -9.10 -2.93
N SER A 211 -20.05 -9.82 -4.06
CA SER A 211 -19.60 -11.23 -4.09
C SER A 211 -18.22 -11.41 -3.47
N ASN A 212 -17.25 -10.54 -3.79
CA ASN A 212 -15.92 -10.60 -3.19
C ASN A 212 -15.95 -10.41 -1.67
N LEU A 213 -16.82 -9.52 -1.15
CA LEU A 213 -16.98 -9.35 0.30
C LEU A 213 -17.61 -10.57 0.96
N VAL A 214 -18.66 -11.15 0.34
CA VAL A 214 -19.33 -12.36 0.81
C VAL A 214 -18.38 -13.56 0.78
N GLU A 215 -17.65 -13.76 -0.31
CA GLU A 215 -16.64 -14.81 -0.43
C GLU A 215 -15.54 -14.67 0.64
N ASN A 216 -15.10 -13.45 0.92
CA ASN A 216 -14.12 -13.17 1.97
C ASN A 216 -14.71 -13.49 3.36
N ALA A 217 -15.96 -13.11 3.63
CA ALA A 217 -16.65 -13.41 4.88
C ALA A 217 -16.74 -14.93 5.13
N ILE A 218 -17.10 -15.71 4.11
CA ILE A 218 -17.14 -17.17 4.19
C ILE A 218 -15.74 -17.74 4.42
N LYS A 219 -14.76 -17.26 3.68
CA LYS A 219 -13.40 -17.78 3.66
C LYS A 219 -12.64 -17.51 4.97
N TYR A 220 -12.78 -16.30 5.53
CA TYR A 220 -12.06 -15.87 6.72
C TYR A 220 -12.85 -16.02 8.02
N SER A 221 -13.78 -16.96 8.05
CA SER A 221 -14.56 -17.33 9.22
C SER A 221 -14.31 -18.77 9.65
N GLY A 222 -14.81 -19.14 10.82
CA GLY A 222 -14.87 -20.53 11.28
C GLY A 222 -15.93 -21.35 10.55
N ASN A 223 -16.41 -22.43 11.17
CA ASN A 223 -17.43 -23.31 10.58
C ASN A 223 -18.83 -22.68 10.65
N GLU A 224 -19.14 -21.93 11.71
CA GLU A 224 -20.38 -21.19 11.86
C GLU A 224 -20.22 -19.76 11.37
N VAL A 225 -20.80 -19.45 10.23
CA VAL A 225 -20.62 -18.17 9.53
C VAL A 225 -21.94 -17.41 9.53
N CYS A 226 -21.96 -16.21 10.10
CA CYS A 226 -23.06 -15.28 10.02
C CYS A 226 -22.66 -14.07 9.19
N ILE A 227 -23.36 -13.84 8.08
CA ILE A 227 -23.10 -12.70 7.19
C ILE A 227 -24.37 -11.85 7.15
N ARG A 228 -24.23 -10.59 7.60
CA ARG A 228 -25.30 -9.60 7.52
C ARG A 228 -24.99 -8.61 6.43
N ILE A 229 -25.94 -8.44 5.50
CA ILE A 229 -25.83 -7.49 4.40
C ILE A 229 -26.95 -6.46 4.57
N SER A 230 -26.59 -5.21 4.75
CA SER A 230 -27.54 -4.11 4.76
C SER A 230 -27.26 -3.16 3.61
N ALA A 231 -28.33 -2.61 3.01
CA ALA A 231 -28.21 -1.57 2.00
C ALA A 231 -29.31 -0.54 2.15
N SER A 232 -28.97 0.73 2.03
CA SER A 232 -29.90 1.84 2.13
C SER A 232 -29.47 3.02 1.26
N LEU A 233 -30.44 3.87 0.91
CA LEU A 233 -30.20 5.17 0.29
C LEU A 233 -30.25 6.25 1.38
N THR A 234 -29.11 6.84 1.68
CA THR A 234 -28.98 7.86 2.72
C THR A 234 -28.25 9.07 2.14
N GLU A 235 -28.84 10.25 2.26
CA GLU A 235 -28.23 11.53 1.80
C GLU A 235 -27.76 11.52 0.34
N GLY A 236 -28.50 10.86 -0.55
CA GLY A 236 -28.13 10.76 -1.97
C GLY A 236 -26.99 9.78 -2.27
N LYS A 237 -26.63 8.95 -1.30
CA LYS A 237 -25.65 7.88 -1.46
C LYS A 237 -26.30 6.51 -1.22
N LEU A 238 -25.87 5.53 -1.98
CA LEU A 238 -26.09 4.13 -1.68
C LEU A 238 -25.04 3.68 -0.65
N VAL A 239 -25.49 3.25 0.51
CA VAL A 239 -24.62 2.69 1.54
C VAL A 239 -24.89 1.20 1.64
N ILE A 240 -23.86 0.37 1.38
CA ILE A 240 -23.93 -1.09 1.49
C ILE A 240 -22.95 -1.50 2.59
N GLN A 241 -23.42 -2.30 3.54
CA GLN A 241 -22.56 -2.89 4.58
C GLN A 241 -22.63 -4.40 4.51
N VAL A 242 -21.46 -5.03 4.58
CA VAL A 242 -21.30 -6.50 4.70
C VAL A 242 -20.56 -6.77 5.99
N ALA A 243 -21.28 -7.33 6.97
CA ALA A 243 -20.75 -7.67 8.29
C ALA A 243 -20.59 -9.18 8.42
N ASP A 244 -19.47 -9.63 8.97
CA ASP A 244 -19.16 -11.02 9.24
C ASP A 244 -18.79 -11.27 10.71
N ASN A 245 -18.88 -12.49 11.17
CA ASN A 245 -18.41 -12.96 12.47
C ASN A 245 -17.07 -13.72 12.35
N GLY A 246 -16.25 -13.39 11.38
CA GLY A 246 -15.01 -14.07 11.07
C GLY A 246 -13.86 -13.77 12.05
N PHE A 247 -12.65 -14.06 11.60
CA PHE A 247 -11.45 -13.93 12.43
C PHE A 247 -11.10 -12.46 12.78
N GLY A 248 -11.71 -11.50 12.08
CA GLY A 248 -11.37 -10.09 12.19
C GLY A 248 -10.00 -9.75 11.61
N ILE A 249 -9.67 -8.47 11.59
CA ILE A 249 -8.48 -7.91 10.94
C ILE A 249 -7.75 -7.04 11.95
N SER A 250 -6.43 -7.20 12.05
CA SER A 250 -5.60 -6.39 12.94
C SER A 250 -5.60 -4.91 12.52
N PRO A 251 -5.44 -3.94 13.44
CA PRO A 251 -5.37 -2.52 13.08
C PRO A 251 -4.26 -2.19 12.08
N GLN A 252 -3.16 -2.94 12.09
CA GLN A 252 -2.06 -2.78 11.14
C GLN A 252 -2.46 -3.24 9.75
N ASP A 253 -3.12 -4.40 9.65
CA ASP A 253 -3.57 -4.95 8.37
C ASP A 253 -4.68 -4.11 7.75
N GLN A 254 -5.60 -3.51 8.56
CA GLN A 254 -6.68 -2.65 8.07
C GLN A 254 -6.20 -1.49 7.19
N LEU A 255 -4.97 -1.01 7.41
CA LEU A 255 -4.37 0.05 6.60
C LEU A 255 -3.98 -0.42 5.18
N HIS A 256 -3.83 -1.73 5.00
CA HIS A 256 -3.25 -2.32 3.78
C HIS A 256 -4.15 -3.31 3.06
N ILE A 257 -5.27 -3.76 3.67
CA ILE A 257 -6.13 -4.80 3.07
C ILE A 257 -6.71 -4.45 1.70
N PHE A 258 -6.76 -3.17 1.35
CA PHE A 258 -7.20 -2.69 0.04
C PHE A 258 -6.03 -2.49 -0.95
N ASP A 259 -4.78 -2.69 -0.52
CA ASP A 259 -3.62 -2.62 -1.41
C ASP A 259 -3.62 -3.83 -2.35
N LYS A 260 -3.24 -3.60 -3.63
CA LYS A 260 -3.13 -4.69 -4.61
C LYS A 260 -2.14 -5.74 -4.11
N PHE A 261 -2.55 -7.03 -4.17
CA PHE A 261 -1.73 -8.21 -3.80
C PHE A 261 -1.46 -8.36 -2.29
N TYR A 262 -2.00 -7.49 -1.44
CA TYR A 262 -1.80 -7.59 -0.01
C TYR A 262 -2.53 -8.79 0.59
N ARG A 263 -1.83 -9.49 1.48
CA ARG A 263 -2.36 -10.58 2.31
C ARG A 263 -1.70 -10.48 3.68
N SER A 264 -2.47 -10.51 4.75
CA SER A 264 -1.92 -10.51 6.10
C SER A 264 -1.15 -11.80 6.39
N GLU A 265 -0.13 -11.72 7.25
CA GLU A 265 0.65 -12.89 7.65
C GLU A 265 -0.24 -14.00 8.23
N GLN A 266 -1.26 -13.64 9.02
CA GLN A 266 -2.22 -14.60 9.59
C GLN A 266 -2.98 -15.41 8.53
N VAL A 267 -3.28 -14.79 7.38
CA VAL A 267 -3.95 -15.46 6.25
C VAL A 267 -2.99 -16.40 5.53
N ILE A 268 -1.72 -16.00 5.43
CA ILE A 268 -0.66 -16.82 4.81
C ILE A 268 -0.39 -18.05 5.68
N ASP A 269 -0.23 -17.87 6.97
CA ASP A 269 0.04 -18.94 7.94
C ASP A 269 -1.06 -20.00 7.99
N ARG A 270 -2.32 -19.58 7.79
CA ARG A 270 -3.47 -20.50 7.71
C ARG A 270 -3.61 -21.19 6.36
N SER A 271 -2.72 -20.92 5.40
CA SER A 271 -2.75 -21.48 4.03
C SER A 271 -4.09 -21.28 3.32
N LEU A 272 -4.83 -20.21 3.66
CA LEU A 272 -6.11 -19.93 3.04
C LEU A 272 -5.89 -19.52 1.57
N PRO A 273 -6.67 -20.10 0.62
CA PRO A 273 -6.48 -19.82 -0.81
C PRO A 273 -6.78 -18.35 -1.14
N GLY A 274 -6.19 -17.82 -2.21
CA GLY A 274 -6.51 -16.48 -2.76
C GLY A 274 -5.30 -15.59 -3.04
N ILE A 275 -5.51 -14.62 -3.93
CA ILE A 275 -4.44 -13.84 -4.56
C ILE A 275 -4.26 -12.43 -3.96
N GLY A 276 -5.15 -12.00 -3.06
CA GLY A 276 -5.14 -10.63 -2.55
C GLY A 276 -5.65 -9.58 -3.55
N LEU A 277 -6.52 -9.98 -4.49
CA LEU A 277 -7.14 -9.05 -5.45
C LEU A 277 -8.59 -8.67 -5.12
N GLY A 278 -9.30 -9.43 -4.29
CA GLY A 278 -10.73 -9.22 -4.05
C GLY A 278 -11.03 -7.83 -3.47
N LEU A 279 -10.37 -7.45 -2.40
CA LEU A 279 -10.61 -6.15 -1.73
C LEU A 279 -10.08 -4.97 -2.53
N SER A 280 -8.95 -5.11 -3.22
CA SER A 280 -8.44 -4.07 -4.11
C SER A 280 -9.35 -3.85 -5.32
N TYR A 281 -10.00 -4.91 -5.83
CA TYR A 281 -11.06 -4.79 -6.85
C TYR A 281 -12.28 -4.04 -6.30
N VAL A 282 -12.75 -4.37 -5.09
CA VAL A 282 -13.86 -3.65 -4.45
C VAL A 282 -13.54 -2.16 -4.38
N LYS A 283 -12.36 -1.80 -3.90
CA LYS A 283 -11.91 -0.41 -3.81
C LYS A 283 -11.91 0.26 -5.19
N LEU A 284 -11.28 -0.35 -6.17
CA LEU A 284 -11.20 0.17 -7.54
C LEU A 284 -12.59 0.44 -8.13
N MET A 285 -13.53 -0.50 -7.98
CA MET A 285 -14.88 -0.36 -8.55
C MET A 285 -15.71 0.68 -7.80
N VAL A 286 -15.60 0.76 -6.49
CA VAL A 286 -16.30 1.79 -5.70
C VAL A 286 -15.76 3.18 -6.00
N GLU A 287 -14.43 3.35 -6.10
CA GLU A 287 -13.79 4.60 -6.50
C GLU A 287 -14.14 4.99 -7.94
N ALA A 288 -14.23 4.05 -8.87
CA ALA A 288 -14.69 4.30 -10.23
C ALA A 288 -16.14 4.83 -10.29
N HIS A 289 -16.99 4.43 -9.35
CA HIS A 289 -18.33 4.99 -9.16
C HIS A 289 -18.34 6.35 -8.41
N GLY A 290 -17.17 6.92 -8.11
CA GLY A 290 -17.04 8.15 -7.31
C GLY A 290 -17.33 7.96 -5.82
N GLY A 291 -17.29 6.71 -5.34
CA GLY A 291 -17.60 6.32 -3.98
C GLY A 291 -16.37 6.14 -3.09
N THR A 292 -16.61 5.66 -1.87
CA THR A 292 -15.59 5.32 -0.88
C THR A 292 -15.85 3.97 -0.25
N VAL A 293 -14.79 3.26 0.13
CA VAL A 293 -14.86 1.98 0.83
C VAL A 293 -14.14 2.09 2.17
N GLY A 294 -14.74 1.52 3.22
CA GLY A 294 -14.17 1.47 4.57
C GLY A 294 -14.27 0.08 5.17
N VAL A 295 -13.52 -0.14 6.25
CA VAL A 295 -13.57 -1.34 7.07
C VAL A 295 -13.50 -0.98 8.54
N GLU A 296 -14.34 -1.62 9.34
CA GLU A 296 -14.25 -1.63 10.78
C GLU A 296 -14.13 -3.08 11.22
N SER A 297 -13.09 -3.42 11.97
CA SER A 297 -12.85 -4.81 12.36
C SER A 297 -12.16 -4.91 13.72
N ILE A 298 -12.52 -5.94 14.45
CA ILE A 298 -11.91 -6.29 15.73
C ILE A 298 -11.44 -7.75 15.62
N LEU A 299 -10.16 -7.97 15.89
CA LEU A 299 -9.57 -9.30 15.84
C LEU A 299 -10.34 -10.27 16.74
N GLY A 300 -10.76 -11.40 16.19
CA GLY A 300 -11.56 -12.42 16.88
C GLY A 300 -13.06 -12.14 16.97
N LYS A 301 -13.57 -11.01 16.44
CA LYS A 301 -15.00 -10.67 16.49
C LYS A 301 -15.66 -10.53 15.12
N GLY A 302 -14.86 -10.41 14.05
CA GLY A 302 -15.36 -10.22 12.69
C GLY A 302 -15.08 -8.83 12.13
N SER A 303 -15.65 -8.54 10.96
CA SER A 303 -15.42 -7.30 10.22
C SER A 303 -16.73 -6.75 9.65
N VAL A 304 -16.76 -5.44 9.42
CA VAL A 304 -17.82 -4.72 8.72
C VAL A 304 -17.18 -3.93 7.59
N PHE A 305 -17.49 -4.27 6.36
CA PHE A 305 -17.08 -3.53 5.18
C PHE A 305 -18.21 -2.61 4.75
N THR A 306 -17.91 -1.33 4.54
CA THR A 306 -18.89 -0.30 4.13
C THR A 306 -18.52 0.24 2.77
N LEU A 307 -19.45 0.19 1.81
CA LEU A 307 -19.35 0.81 0.48
C LEU A 307 -20.30 2.00 0.44
N GLU A 308 -19.82 3.17 0.09
CA GLU A 308 -20.64 4.36 -0.14
C GLU A 308 -20.51 4.77 -1.60
N ILE A 309 -21.59 4.79 -2.36
CA ILE A 309 -21.62 5.12 -3.79
C ILE A 309 -22.59 6.27 -4.00
N PRO A 310 -22.14 7.42 -4.53
CA PRO A 310 -23.04 8.53 -4.87
C PRO A 310 -24.12 8.08 -5.85
N GLN A 311 -25.35 8.48 -5.60
CA GLN A 311 -26.45 8.29 -6.54
C GLN A 311 -26.74 9.63 -7.22
N SER A 312 -26.35 9.74 -8.49
CA SER A 312 -26.75 10.90 -9.29
C SER A 312 -28.28 10.90 -9.44
N LYS A 313 -28.88 12.08 -9.23
CA LYS A 313 -30.31 12.31 -9.46
C LYS A 313 -30.65 12.17 -10.93
#